data_3cca23c106aa8fcca8b1c91cdf99eff2
#
_entry.id   3cca23c106aa8fcca8b1c91cdf99eff2
#
_cell.length_a   1.000
_cell.length_b   1.000
_cell.length_c   1.000
_cell.angle_alpha   90.00
_cell.angle_beta   90.00
_cell.angle_gamma   90.00
#
_symmetry.space_group_name_H-M   'P 1'
#
loop_
_entity.id
_entity.type
_entity.pdbx_description
1 polymer ?
#
loop_
_entity_poly.entity_id
_entity_poly.type
_entity_poly.pdbx_seq_one_letter_code
_entity_poly.pdbx_strand_id
1 'polypeptide(L)'
;MRIITGRYKGRHFDIPRSFKARPTTDYAKENLFNVLNGYLDFENATALDLFSGTGSITLELLSRGCSQVVSVEADRDHHAFIKQCLKKIGCDNCVAIRGDVFRFLRSCHQQFDFIFADPPYALERLSEIPSLILDNHLLAPGGVFVFEHGKHNDFSQLPQFVEHREYGSVNFSLFRADDGTADAGASEQG
;
A
#
# COMPACT_ATOMS: atom_id res chain seq x y z
N MET A 1 9.91 7.85 13.15
CA MET A 1 8.99 7.79 11.99
C MET A 1 8.36 9.15 11.80
N ARG A 2 8.37 9.69 10.59
CA ARG A 2 7.89 11.04 10.28
C ARG A 2 6.88 11.02 9.13
N ILE A 3 5.84 11.85 9.21
CA ILE A 3 4.91 12.12 8.10
C ILE A 3 5.52 13.19 7.20
N ILE A 4 5.64 12.92 5.91
CA ILE A 4 6.37 13.76 4.94
C ILE A 4 5.51 14.90 4.41
N THR A 5 4.27 14.61 4.02
CA THR A 5 3.41 15.56 3.31
C THR A 5 1.97 15.51 3.83
N GLY A 6 1.16 16.50 3.49
CA GLY A 6 -0.27 16.54 3.75
C GLY A 6 -0.67 17.15 5.09
N ARG A 7 -1.89 16.82 5.53
CA ARG A 7 -2.53 17.41 6.71
C ARG A 7 -1.73 17.28 7.99
N TYR A 8 -1.01 16.17 8.14
CA TYR A 8 -0.23 15.85 9.35
C TYR A 8 1.28 15.98 9.14
N LYS A 9 1.71 16.67 8.08
CA LYS A 9 3.13 16.89 7.75
C LYS A 9 3.96 17.29 8.97
N GLY A 10 5.13 16.68 9.09
CA GLY A 10 6.12 16.98 10.13
C GLY A 10 5.84 16.31 11.48
N ARG A 11 4.71 15.62 11.65
CA ARG A 11 4.47 14.86 12.89
C ARG A 11 5.44 13.69 13.01
N HIS A 12 5.97 13.53 14.21
CA HIS A 12 6.91 12.48 14.58
C HIS A 12 6.29 11.49 15.56
N PHE A 13 6.67 10.23 15.40
CA PHE A 13 6.30 9.15 16.31
C PHE A 13 7.55 8.36 16.67
N ASP A 14 7.81 8.22 17.97
CA ASP A 14 8.94 7.44 18.48
C ASP A 14 8.59 5.95 18.42
N ILE A 15 9.32 5.23 17.59
CA ILE A 15 9.16 3.78 17.45
C ILE A 15 9.83 3.10 18.63
N PRO A 16 9.13 2.18 19.33
CA PRO A 16 9.73 1.42 20.42
C PRO A 16 11.00 0.68 19.96
N ARG A 17 12.06 0.75 20.75
CA ARG A 17 13.34 0.10 20.43
C ARG A 17 13.25 -1.43 20.33
N SER A 18 12.22 -2.02 20.92
CA SER A 18 11.90 -3.45 20.85
C SER A 18 11.39 -3.91 19.50
N PHE A 19 10.96 -2.98 18.62
CA PHE A 19 10.44 -3.34 17.31
C PHE A 19 11.53 -3.80 16.38
N LYS A 20 11.35 -4.99 15.79
CA LYS A 20 12.28 -5.55 14.81
C LYS A 20 12.05 -4.97 13.41
N ALA A 21 10.83 -4.56 13.11
CA ALA A 21 10.50 -3.95 11.84
C ALA A 21 11.16 -2.57 11.73
N ARG A 22 11.85 -2.34 10.62
CA ARG A 22 12.37 -1.02 10.27
C ARG A 22 11.30 -0.30 9.44
N PRO A 23 10.96 0.95 9.75
CA PRO A 23 10.06 1.72 8.91
C PRO A 23 10.72 1.94 7.55
N THR A 24 9.91 2.05 6.51
CA THR A 24 10.33 2.57 5.21
C THR A 24 11.07 3.89 5.45
N THR A 25 12.27 4.02 4.89
CA THR A 25 13.06 5.25 5.09
C THR A 25 12.30 6.45 4.52
N ASP A 26 12.51 7.63 5.12
CA ASP A 26 11.92 8.87 4.60
C ASP A 26 12.29 9.08 3.13
N TYR A 27 13.54 8.78 2.75
CA TYR A 27 14.01 8.88 1.37
C TYR A 27 13.22 7.98 0.41
N ALA A 28 13.08 6.69 0.71
CA ALA A 28 12.35 5.75 -0.14
C ALA A 28 10.86 6.13 -0.21
N LYS A 29 10.27 6.50 0.92
CA LYS A 29 8.87 6.93 1.01
C LYS A 29 8.61 8.20 0.18
N GLU A 30 9.45 9.22 0.31
CA GLU A 30 9.32 10.47 -0.47
C GLU A 30 9.43 10.21 -1.97
N ASN A 31 10.43 9.45 -2.40
CA ASN A 31 10.61 9.12 -3.82
C ASN A 31 9.44 8.27 -4.36
N LEU A 32 8.95 7.30 -3.60
CA LEU A 32 7.80 6.50 -3.99
C LEU A 32 6.57 7.38 -4.22
N PHE A 33 6.22 8.23 -3.27
CA PHE A 33 5.04 9.11 -3.41
C PHE A 33 5.21 10.16 -4.50
N ASN A 34 6.43 10.63 -4.79
CA ASN A 34 6.69 11.50 -5.94
C ASN A 34 6.38 10.81 -7.27
N VAL A 35 6.73 9.53 -7.41
CA VAL A 35 6.35 8.73 -8.59
C VAL A 35 4.83 8.53 -8.64
N LEU A 36 4.22 8.16 -7.52
CA LEU A 36 2.78 7.88 -7.44
C LEU A 36 1.89 9.09 -7.76
N ASN A 37 2.37 10.31 -7.54
CA ASN A 37 1.65 11.53 -7.93
C ASN A 37 1.38 11.61 -9.46
N GLY A 38 2.14 10.88 -10.27
CA GLY A 38 1.90 10.75 -11.71
C GLY A 38 0.83 9.73 -12.08
N TYR A 39 0.42 8.88 -11.14
CA TYR A 39 -0.53 7.79 -11.35
C TYR A 39 -1.87 8.01 -10.68
N LEU A 40 -1.88 8.63 -9.51
CA LEU A 40 -3.03 8.68 -8.61
C LEU A 40 -3.07 10.00 -7.83
N ASP A 41 -4.27 10.57 -7.74
CA ASP A 41 -4.59 11.59 -6.73
C ASP A 41 -5.05 10.87 -5.45
N PHE A 42 -4.34 11.11 -4.35
CA PHE A 42 -4.67 10.51 -3.06
C PHE A 42 -5.86 11.17 -2.37
N GLU A 43 -6.21 12.40 -2.77
CA GLU A 43 -7.37 13.10 -2.19
C GLU A 43 -8.64 12.30 -2.46
N ASN A 44 -9.35 11.93 -1.41
CA ASN A 44 -10.55 11.09 -1.43
C ASN A 44 -10.34 9.63 -1.89
N ALA A 45 -9.12 9.18 -2.18
CA ALA A 45 -8.84 7.80 -2.55
C ALA A 45 -9.08 6.83 -1.37
N THR A 46 -9.42 5.59 -1.71
CA THR A 46 -9.42 4.47 -0.77
C THR A 46 -8.12 3.69 -0.87
N ALA A 47 -7.51 3.31 0.25
CA ALA A 47 -6.21 2.67 0.26
C ALA A 47 -6.14 1.46 1.19
N LEU A 48 -5.29 0.50 0.81
CA LEU A 48 -4.98 -0.70 1.58
C LEU A 48 -3.47 -0.76 1.82
N ASP A 49 -3.07 -0.86 3.07
CA ASP A 49 -1.67 -1.03 3.50
C ASP A 49 -1.50 -2.41 4.14
N LEU A 50 -0.83 -3.31 3.42
CA LEU A 50 -0.58 -4.69 3.81
C LEU A 50 0.83 -4.83 4.42
N PHE A 51 0.94 -5.60 5.48
CA PHE A 51 2.17 -5.68 6.29
C PHE A 51 2.58 -4.31 6.83
N SER A 52 1.62 -3.61 7.43
CA SER A 52 1.75 -2.18 7.76
C SER A 52 2.87 -1.84 8.74
N GLY A 53 3.40 -2.81 9.48
CA GLY A 53 4.52 -2.64 10.40
C GLY A 53 4.28 -1.52 11.41
N THR A 54 5.07 -0.46 11.32
CA THR A 54 4.92 0.73 12.19
C THR A 54 3.81 1.69 11.74
N GLY A 55 3.15 1.41 10.61
CA GLY A 55 2.10 2.27 10.05
C GLY A 55 2.62 3.50 9.28
N SER A 56 3.89 3.49 8.87
CA SER A 56 4.50 4.64 8.17
C SER A 56 3.75 5.00 6.89
N ILE A 57 3.39 4.02 6.07
CA ILE A 57 2.61 4.22 4.84
C ILE A 57 1.16 4.56 5.18
N THR A 58 0.53 3.84 6.11
CA THR A 58 -0.83 4.14 6.59
C THR A 58 -1.00 5.61 6.97
N LEU A 59 -0.10 6.14 7.80
CA LEU A 59 -0.17 7.53 8.25
C LEU A 59 0.10 8.54 7.13
N GLU A 60 0.98 8.20 6.20
CA GLU A 60 1.26 9.04 5.03
C GLU A 60 0.03 9.13 4.12
N LEU A 61 -0.66 8.02 3.86
CA LEU A 61 -1.89 7.97 3.05
C LEU A 61 -3.00 8.80 3.66
N LEU A 62 -3.23 8.67 4.97
CA LEU A 62 -4.19 9.50 5.70
C LEU A 62 -3.85 10.98 5.63
N SER A 63 -2.56 11.32 5.78
CA SER A 63 -2.08 12.70 5.69
C SER A 63 -2.27 13.31 4.32
N ARG A 64 -2.22 12.51 3.26
CA ARG A 64 -2.40 12.94 1.86
C ARG A 64 -3.85 13.02 1.42
N GLY A 65 -4.81 12.72 2.30
CA GLY A 65 -6.23 12.96 2.07
C GLY A 65 -7.04 11.74 1.67
N CYS A 66 -6.49 10.51 1.79
CA CYS A 66 -7.28 9.30 1.56
C CYS A 66 -8.55 9.33 2.42
N SER A 67 -9.69 9.04 1.81
CA SER A 67 -10.99 9.03 2.48
C SER A 67 -11.15 7.84 3.43
N GLN A 68 -10.51 6.73 3.11
CA GLN A 68 -10.47 5.52 3.93
C GLN A 68 -9.13 4.81 3.72
N VAL A 69 -8.51 4.38 4.81
CA VAL A 69 -7.35 3.48 4.78
C VAL A 69 -7.64 2.23 5.58
N VAL A 70 -7.41 1.07 4.99
CA VAL A 70 -7.39 -0.22 5.67
C VAL A 70 -5.94 -0.62 5.88
N SER A 71 -5.55 -0.86 7.12
CA SER A 71 -4.20 -1.25 7.53
C SER A 71 -4.24 -2.67 8.09
N VAL A 72 -3.44 -3.58 7.55
CA VAL A 72 -3.38 -4.99 8.00
C VAL A 72 -2.01 -5.31 8.55
N GLU A 73 -1.95 -5.69 9.82
CA GLU A 73 -0.73 -6.05 10.54
C GLU A 73 -0.96 -7.26 11.45
N ALA A 74 -0.11 -8.26 11.34
CA ALA A 74 -0.24 -9.49 12.12
C ALA A 74 0.31 -9.34 13.54
N ASP A 75 1.41 -8.60 13.71
CA ASP A 75 2.05 -8.40 15.00
C ASP A 75 1.18 -7.54 15.94
N ARG A 76 0.99 -8.04 17.14
CA ARG A 76 0.13 -7.40 18.16
C ARG A 76 0.67 -6.02 18.57
N ASP A 77 1.97 -5.90 18.76
CA ASP A 77 2.57 -4.69 19.31
C ASP A 77 2.68 -3.61 18.24
N HIS A 78 2.99 -4.00 16.99
CA HIS A 78 2.92 -3.10 15.83
C HIS A 78 1.49 -2.60 15.60
N HIS A 79 0.50 -3.47 15.61
CA HIS A 79 -0.90 -3.08 15.48
C HIS A 79 -1.34 -2.12 16.60
N ALA A 80 -0.97 -2.38 17.85
CA ALA A 80 -1.26 -1.50 18.98
C ALA A 80 -0.59 -0.11 18.79
N PHE A 81 0.64 -0.08 18.30
CA PHE A 81 1.35 1.15 17.99
C PHE A 81 0.66 1.97 16.89
N ILE A 82 0.22 1.32 15.80
CA ILE A 82 -0.56 1.99 14.75
C ILE A 82 -1.80 2.66 15.36
N LYS A 83 -2.56 1.95 16.20
CA LYS A 83 -3.74 2.50 16.87
C LYS A 83 -3.42 3.71 17.77
N GLN A 84 -2.29 3.68 18.46
CA GLN A 84 -1.83 4.83 19.26
C GLN A 84 -1.50 6.03 18.36
N CYS A 85 -0.83 5.81 17.21
CA CYS A 85 -0.53 6.86 16.26
C CYS A 85 -1.82 7.49 15.69
N LEU A 86 -2.80 6.67 15.29
CA LEU A 86 -4.10 7.13 14.79
C LEU A 86 -4.83 7.99 15.84
N LYS A 87 -4.82 7.56 17.08
CA LYS A 87 -5.42 8.34 18.19
C LYS A 87 -4.71 9.69 18.38
N LYS A 88 -3.37 9.71 18.28
CA LYS A 88 -2.59 10.96 18.43
C LYS A 88 -2.87 11.98 17.33
N ILE A 89 -3.18 11.53 16.12
CA ILE A 89 -3.54 12.45 15.02
C ILE A 89 -5.03 12.76 14.95
N GLY A 90 -5.85 12.10 15.79
CA GLY A 90 -7.29 12.30 15.82
C GLY A 90 -7.99 11.79 14.55
N CYS A 91 -7.51 10.67 13.99
CA CYS A 91 -8.02 10.12 12.74
C CYS A 91 -9.01 8.99 13.02
N ASP A 92 -10.16 9.02 12.34
CA ASP A 92 -11.26 8.05 12.46
C ASP A 92 -11.54 7.30 11.14
N ASN A 93 -10.89 7.68 10.05
CA ASN A 93 -11.06 7.08 8.72
C ASN A 93 -10.02 6.00 8.38
N CYS A 94 -9.45 5.35 9.39
CA CYS A 94 -8.58 4.19 9.26
C CYS A 94 -9.15 2.99 10.00
N VAL A 95 -9.22 1.85 9.29
CA VAL A 95 -9.56 0.55 9.89
C VAL A 95 -8.26 -0.24 10.07
N ALA A 96 -7.75 -0.30 11.29
CA ALA A 96 -6.57 -1.08 11.63
C ALA A 96 -6.96 -2.51 12.03
N ILE A 97 -6.64 -3.47 11.17
CA ILE A 97 -6.94 -4.89 11.33
C ILE A 97 -5.70 -5.61 11.85
N ARG A 98 -5.85 -6.33 12.98
CA ARG A 98 -4.85 -7.29 13.41
C ARG A 98 -5.14 -8.65 12.79
N GLY A 99 -4.31 -9.10 11.84
CA GLY A 99 -4.54 -10.36 11.17
C GLY A 99 -3.47 -10.73 10.15
N ASP A 100 -3.56 -11.96 9.69
CA ASP A 100 -2.73 -12.49 8.61
C ASP A 100 -3.17 -11.95 7.26
N VAL A 101 -2.21 -11.43 6.47
CA VAL A 101 -2.48 -10.82 5.17
C VAL A 101 -3.07 -11.79 4.17
N PHE A 102 -2.61 -13.05 4.13
CA PHE A 102 -3.15 -14.05 3.20
C PHE A 102 -4.60 -14.41 3.51
N ARG A 103 -4.94 -14.49 4.80
CA ARG A 103 -6.32 -14.69 5.23
C ARG A 103 -7.19 -13.50 4.86
N PHE A 104 -6.70 -12.28 5.06
CA PHE A 104 -7.40 -11.05 4.67
C PHE A 104 -7.65 -11.03 3.16
N LEU A 105 -6.61 -11.24 2.34
CA LEU A 105 -6.73 -11.19 0.88
C LEU A 105 -7.74 -12.20 0.31
N ARG A 106 -7.84 -13.40 0.92
CA ARG A 106 -8.82 -14.42 0.50
C ARG A 106 -10.27 -14.05 0.82
N SER A 107 -10.51 -13.20 1.80
CA SER A 107 -11.86 -12.82 2.24
C SER A 107 -12.26 -11.39 1.87
N CYS A 108 -11.32 -10.61 1.36
CA CYS A 108 -11.57 -9.22 0.97
C CYS A 108 -12.27 -9.17 -0.39
N HIS A 109 -13.37 -8.42 -0.48
CA HIS A 109 -14.10 -8.13 -1.71
C HIS A 109 -14.18 -6.62 -2.01
N GLN A 110 -13.58 -5.80 -1.16
CA GLN A 110 -13.49 -4.36 -1.39
C GLN A 110 -12.42 -4.06 -2.42
N GLN A 111 -12.71 -3.12 -3.33
CA GLN A 111 -11.73 -2.54 -4.23
C GLN A 111 -11.11 -1.29 -3.62
N PHE A 112 -9.85 -1.04 -3.98
CA PHE A 112 -9.06 0.09 -3.51
C PHE A 112 -8.45 0.84 -4.69
N ASP A 113 -8.38 2.17 -4.56
CA ASP A 113 -7.66 3.00 -5.52
C ASP A 113 -6.14 2.83 -5.39
N PHE A 114 -5.68 2.53 -4.20
CA PHE A 114 -4.27 2.28 -3.92
C PHE A 114 -4.07 1.08 -2.99
N ILE A 115 -3.13 0.20 -3.34
CA ILE A 115 -2.69 -0.91 -2.48
C ILE A 115 -1.18 -0.83 -2.33
N PHE A 116 -0.68 -0.95 -1.11
CA PHE A 116 0.73 -1.10 -0.79
C PHE A 116 0.96 -2.40 -0.04
N ALA A 117 2.02 -3.12 -0.37
CA ALA A 117 2.43 -4.30 0.36
C ALA A 117 3.96 -4.34 0.52
N ASP A 118 4.42 -4.47 1.76
CA ASP A 118 5.84 -4.58 2.14
C ASP A 118 6.04 -5.80 3.05
N PRO A 119 5.99 -7.02 2.49
CA PRO A 119 6.20 -8.24 3.26
C PRO A 119 7.66 -8.39 3.69
N PRO A 120 7.95 -9.16 4.76
CA PRO A 120 9.31 -9.61 5.05
C PRO A 120 9.90 -10.33 3.82
N TYR A 121 11.11 -9.97 3.39
CA TYR A 121 11.71 -10.52 2.17
C TYR A 121 11.96 -12.03 2.23
N ALA A 122 12.08 -12.59 3.44
CA ALA A 122 12.22 -14.02 3.67
C ALA A 122 10.89 -14.79 3.73
N LEU A 123 9.77 -14.13 3.48
CA LEU A 123 8.46 -14.77 3.50
C LEU A 123 8.36 -15.78 2.35
N GLU A 124 8.18 -17.08 2.67
CA GLU A 124 8.14 -18.17 1.67
C GLU A 124 7.07 -17.95 0.59
N ARG A 125 5.93 -17.38 0.97
CA ARG A 125 4.78 -17.14 0.09
C ARG A 125 4.75 -15.73 -0.50
N LEU A 126 5.86 -15.01 -0.46
CA LEU A 126 5.95 -13.63 -0.95
C LEU A 126 5.45 -13.49 -2.40
N SER A 127 5.84 -14.42 -3.27
CA SER A 127 5.48 -14.40 -4.69
C SER A 127 3.97 -14.60 -4.98
N GLU A 128 3.19 -15.08 -4.01
CA GLU A 128 1.74 -15.25 -4.18
C GLU A 128 0.97 -13.93 -4.00
N ILE A 129 1.55 -12.95 -3.32
CA ILE A 129 0.85 -11.71 -2.93
C ILE A 129 0.33 -10.93 -4.14
N PRO A 130 1.15 -10.65 -5.19
CA PRO A 130 0.64 -9.94 -6.36
C PRO A 130 -0.51 -10.66 -7.05
N SER A 131 -0.39 -11.97 -7.26
CA SER A 131 -1.46 -12.78 -7.88
C SER A 131 -2.74 -12.75 -7.06
N LEU A 132 -2.65 -12.86 -5.73
CA LEU A 132 -3.85 -12.79 -4.87
C LEU A 132 -4.57 -11.44 -4.97
N ILE A 133 -3.83 -10.35 -5.11
CA ILE A 133 -4.41 -9.00 -5.26
C ILE A 133 -5.07 -8.85 -6.63
N LEU A 134 -4.37 -9.26 -7.69
CA LEU A 134 -4.82 -9.10 -9.07
C LEU A 134 -5.98 -10.04 -9.41
N ASP A 135 -5.88 -11.33 -9.06
CA ASP A 135 -6.88 -12.35 -9.35
C ASP A 135 -8.19 -12.15 -8.55
N ASN A 136 -8.09 -11.59 -7.35
CA ASN A 136 -9.26 -11.21 -6.55
C ASN A 136 -9.83 -9.83 -6.93
N HIS A 137 -9.30 -9.17 -7.95
CA HIS A 137 -9.77 -7.88 -8.46
C HIS A 137 -9.87 -6.81 -7.36
N LEU A 138 -8.86 -6.71 -6.48
CA LEU A 138 -8.86 -5.78 -5.37
C LEU A 138 -8.49 -4.34 -5.75
N LEU A 139 -8.03 -4.10 -6.99
CA LEU A 139 -7.83 -2.75 -7.52
C LEU A 139 -9.12 -2.21 -8.15
N ALA A 140 -9.49 -1.00 -7.78
CA ALA A 140 -10.50 -0.23 -8.49
C ALA A 140 -10.02 0.08 -9.94
N PRO A 141 -10.93 0.43 -10.88
CA PRO A 141 -10.51 0.87 -12.21
C PRO A 141 -9.48 2.01 -12.13
N GLY A 142 -8.34 1.86 -12.85
CA GLY A 142 -7.20 2.79 -12.77
C GLY A 142 -6.41 2.76 -11.48
N GLY A 143 -6.77 1.90 -10.54
CA GLY A 143 -6.10 1.76 -9.24
C GLY A 143 -4.66 1.25 -9.38
N VAL A 144 -3.82 1.60 -8.42
CA VAL A 144 -2.38 1.30 -8.43
C VAL A 144 -2.01 0.41 -7.25
N PHE A 145 -1.25 -0.63 -7.53
CA PHE A 145 -0.65 -1.50 -6.52
C PHE A 145 0.87 -1.37 -6.55
N VAL A 146 1.46 -1.11 -5.39
CA VAL A 146 2.91 -1.07 -5.18
C VAL A 146 3.33 -2.23 -4.29
N PHE A 147 4.24 -3.02 -4.79
CA PHE A 147 4.79 -4.18 -4.09
C PHE A 147 6.27 -3.98 -3.81
N GLU A 148 6.64 -3.86 -2.52
CA GLU A 148 8.03 -3.85 -2.08
C GLU A 148 8.56 -5.29 -1.95
N HIS A 149 9.76 -5.53 -2.49
CA HIS A 149 10.37 -6.86 -2.50
C HIS A 149 11.89 -6.81 -2.55
N GLY A 150 12.54 -7.96 -2.41
CA GLY A 150 13.98 -8.10 -2.56
C GLY A 150 14.43 -7.97 -4.02
N LYS A 151 15.67 -7.55 -4.24
CA LYS A 151 16.26 -7.32 -5.58
C LYS A 151 16.29 -8.53 -6.50
N HIS A 152 16.15 -9.74 -5.96
CA HIS A 152 16.17 -10.99 -6.74
C HIS A 152 14.79 -11.42 -7.25
N ASN A 153 13.73 -10.71 -6.87
CA ASN A 153 12.39 -10.98 -7.32
C ASN A 153 12.10 -10.17 -8.59
N ASP A 154 11.48 -10.81 -9.57
CA ASP A 154 11.01 -10.19 -10.81
C ASP A 154 9.54 -10.52 -11.02
N PHE A 155 8.71 -9.49 -11.10
CA PHE A 155 7.26 -9.58 -11.31
C PHE A 155 6.81 -8.96 -12.64
N SER A 156 7.75 -8.64 -13.53
CA SER A 156 7.49 -7.95 -14.81
C SER A 156 6.61 -8.75 -15.78
N GLN A 157 6.48 -10.07 -15.56
CA GLN A 157 5.65 -10.95 -16.39
C GLN A 157 4.21 -11.06 -15.93
N LEU A 158 3.87 -10.47 -14.77
CA LEU A 158 2.49 -10.49 -14.27
C LEU A 158 1.61 -9.48 -15.02
N PRO A 159 0.29 -9.78 -15.16
CA PRO A 159 -0.64 -8.84 -15.77
C PRO A 159 -0.67 -7.52 -14.99
N GLN A 160 -0.98 -6.43 -15.70
CA GLN A 160 -1.07 -5.08 -15.14
C GLN A 160 0.26 -4.50 -14.61
N PHE A 161 1.39 -5.21 -14.77
CA PHE A 161 2.71 -4.66 -14.44
C PHE A 161 3.00 -3.42 -15.28
N VAL A 162 3.49 -2.36 -14.61
CA VAL A 162 3.82 -1.08 -15.26
C VAL A 162 5.31 -0.85 -15.27
N GLU A 163 5.94 -0.87 -14.11
CA GLU A 163 7.35 -0.57 -13.96
C GLU A 163 7.96 -1.11 -12.67
N HIS A 164 9.28 -1.22 -12.67
CA HIS A 164 10.10 -1.49 -11.49
C HIS A 164 10.90 -0.25 -11.13
N ARG A 165 10.96 0.07 -9.85
CA ARG A 165 11.75 1.18 -9.29
C ARG A 165 12.68 0.68 -8.21
N GLU A 166 13.90 1.22 -8.19
CA GLU A 166 14.91 0.91 -7.20
C GLU A 166 15.38 2.20 -6.51
N TYR A 167 15.34 2.19 -5.17
CA TYR A 167 15.82 3.29 -4.33
C TYR A 167 16.77 2.73 -3.26
N GLY A 168 18.07 2.76 -3.56
CA GLY A 168 19.07 2.10 -2.71
C GLY A 168 18.88 0.58 -2.70
N SER A 169 18.57 0.01 -1.54
CA SER A 169 18.29 -1.43 -1.38
C SER A 169 16.81 -1.78 -1.50
N VAL A 170 15.95 -0.78 -1.69
CA VAL A 170 14.48 -0.94 -1.76
C VAL A 170 14.06 -1.08 -3.20
N ASN A 171 13.28 -2.11 -3.50
CA ASN A 171 12.74 -2.39 -4.83
C ASN A 171 11.22 -2.37 -4.79
N PHE A 172 10.60 -1.66 -5.74
CA PHE A 172 9.17 -1.60 -5.92
C PHE A 172 8.77 -2.08 -7.31
N SER A 173 7.81 -3.00 -7.38
CA SER A 173 7.06 -3.29 -8.61
C SER A 173 5.72 -2.59 -8.55
N LEU A 174 5.38 -1.85 -9.61
CA LEU A 174 4.13 -1.11 -9.74
C LEU A 174 3.22 -1.82 -10.73
N PHE A 175 1.94 -1.93 -10.36
CA PHE A 175 0.87 -2.48 -11.17
C PHE A 175 -0.26 -1.47 -11.26
N ARG A 176 -0.97 -1.44 -12.39
CA ARG A 176 -2.12 -0.55 -12.59
C ARG A 176 -3.27 -1.31 -13.23
N ALA A 177 -4.45 -1.24 -12.64
CA ALA A 177 -5.66 -1.77 -13.24
C ALA A 177 -6.09 -0.91 -14.44
N ASP A 178 -6.74 -1.52 -15.44
CA ASP A 178 -7.30 -0.80 -16.56
C ASP A 178 -8.37 0.21 -16.09
N ASP A 179 -8.46 1.34 -16.79
CA ASP A 179 -9.38 2.44 -16.43
C ASP A 179 -10.86 2.10 -16.71
N GLY A 180 -11.17 0.89 -17.19
CA GLY A 180 -12.53 0.47 -17.52
C GLY A 180 -13.17 1.19 -18.72
N THR A 181 -12.37 1.97 -19.48
CA THR A 181 -12.85 2.74 -20.64
C THR A 181 -12.74 2.01 -21.98
N ALA A 182 -12.23 0.77 -21.97
CA ALA A 182 -12.14 -0.06 -23.17
C ALA A 182 -13.32 -1.02 -23.25
N ASP A 183 -14.51 -0.56 -23.63
CA ASP A 183 -15.52 -1.31 -24.42
C ASP A 183 -16.83 -0.53 -24.68
N ALA A 184 -16.71 0.72 -25.10
CA ALA A 184 -17.87 1.47 -25.59
C ALA A 184 -17.80 1.80 -27.09
N GLY A 185 -17.00 1.04 -27.86
CA GLY A 185 -16.70 1.38 -29.25
C GLY A 185 -16.74 0.25 -30.28
N ALA A 186 -17.49 -0.84 -30.04
CA ALA A 186 -17.60 -1.90 -31.05
C ALA A 186 -18.98 -2.57 -31.08
N SER A 187 -20.06 -1.77 -31.30
CA SER A 187 -21.32 -2.32 -31.77
C SER A 187 -22.18 -1.20 -32.33
N GLU A 188 -21.83 -0.73 -33.54
CA GLU A 188 -22.78 -0.17 -34.52
C GLU A 188 -22.03 -0.03 -35.84
N GLN A 189 -22.10 -1.10 -36.64
CA GLN A 189 -22.17 -1.06 -38.10
C GLN A 189 -22.25 -2.49 -38.64
N GLY A 190 -23.43 -2.89 -39.00
CA GLY A 190 -23.71 -4.13 -39.70
C GLY A 190 -25.19 -4.33 -39.90
#